data_5a1999cc8434feeb9279af3a96065f39
#
_entry.id   5a1999cc8434feeb9279af3a96065f39
#
_cell.length_a   1.000
_cell.length_b   1.000
_cell.length_c   1.000
_cell.angle_alpha   90.00
_cell.angle_beta   90.00
_cell.angle_gamma   90.00
#
_symmetry.space_group_name_H-M   'P 1'
#
loop_
_entity.id
_entity.type
_entity.pdbx_description
1 polymer ?
#
loop_
_entity_poly.entity_id
_entity_poly.type
_entity_poly.pdbx_seq_one_letter_code
_entity_poly.pdbx_strand_id
1 'polypeptide(L)'
;MHDIDPSEKVCACGTELSRIGEEVSEQLEIIPAKIQVIRHIRPKYACRNCEGVEDNGPTVRIAPVPAQIIQKSIATPGLLAHILTGKFIDHTPFYRQEKQFLRLGVELSRTTMCKWAMQTAAVCRPLLNLLIDEVLAGTYLNIDETTLQVLQEPGRDPTTKSYMWVFRRGDPEKPVLIYQYHTTRSGDVVREFLGDFEG
;
A
#
# COMPACT_ATOMS: atom_id res chain seq x y z
N MET A 1 -13.07 22.98 25.41
CA MET A 1 -12.68 24.07 26.31
C MET A 1 -13.24 23.72 27.68
N HIS A 2 -12.43 23.78 28.71
CA HIS A 2 -12.84 23.61 30.10
C HIS A 2 -12.88 24.99 30.74
N ASP A 3 -13.99 25.35 31.34
CA ASP A 3 -14.17 26.66 31.97
C ASP A 3 -14.74 26.45 33.38
N ILE A 4 -14.53 27.40 34.28
CA ILE A 4 -15.13 27.39 35.62
C ILE A 4 -16.63 27.62 35.54
N ASP A 5 -17.36 27.19 36.56
CA ASP A 5 -18.80 27.40 36.65
C ASP A 5 -19.15 28.90 36.60
N PRO A 6 -20.24 29.28 35.92
CA PRO A 6 -20.68 30.70 35.87
C PRO A 6 -20.82 31.35 37.24
N SER A 7 -21.22 30.59 38.28
CA SER A 7 -21.30 31.06 39.65
C SER A 7 -19.95 31.43 40.29
N GLU A 8 -18.86 30.81 39.82
CA GLU A 8 -17.51 31.10 40.29
C GLU A 8 -16.85 32.29 39.57
N LYS A 9 -17.52 32.84 38.53
CA LYS A 9 -17.04 34.02 37.80
C LYS A 9 -17.45 35.36 38.47
N VAL A 10 -17.91 35.33 39.68
CA VAL A 10 -18.25 36.52 40.44
C VAL A 10 -17.33 36.66 41.65
N CYS A 11 -16.69 37.82 41.77
CA CYS A 11 -15.87 38.15 42.93
C CYS A 11 -16.70 38.32 44.19
N ALA A 12 -16.12 38.11 45.37
CA ALA A 12 -16.78 38.34 46.66
C ALA A 12 -17.27 39.77 46.86
N CYS A 13 -16.77 40.75 46.09
CA CYS A 13 -17.28 42.12 46.05
C CYS A 13 -18.46 42.31 45.11
N GLY A 14 -18.98 41.24 44.48
CA GLY A 14 -20.11 41.27 43.54
C GLY A 14 -19.80 41.67 42.10
N THR A 15 -18.53 41.90 41.77
CA THR A 15 -18.09 42.25 40.43
C THR A 15 -17.81 41.00 39.59
N GLU A 16 -18.24 40.97 38.35
CA GLU A 16 -17.91 39.86 37.41
C GLU A 16 -16.40 39.83 37.08
N LEU A 17 -15.81 38.62 37.15
CA LEU A 17 -14.40 38.42 36.86
C LEU A 17 -14.11 38.54 35.39
N SER A 18 -13.11 39.34 35.01
CA SER A 18 -12.66 39.45 33.63
C SER A 18 -11.65 38.36 33.31
N ARG A 19 -11.79 37.74 32.12
CA ARG A 19 -10.81 36.76 31.61
C ARG A 19 -9.46 37.44 31.31
N ILE A 20 -8.39 37.05 32.02
CA ILE A 20 -7.05 37.64 31.89
C ILE A 20 -6.08 36.78 31.06
N GLY A 21 -6.49 35.57 30.70
CA GLY A 21 -5.66 34.67 29.89
C GLY A 21 -6.25 33.27 29.82
N GLU A 22 -5.45 32.36 29.30
CA GLU A 22 -5.74 30.93 29.23
C GLU A 22 -4.48 30.12 29.41
N GLU A 23 -4.61 28.95 30.03
CA GLU A 23 -3.58 27.92 30.02
C GLU A 23 -3.97 26.86 28.98
N VAL A 24 -3.06 26.56 28.08
CA VAL A 24 -3.28 25.58 27.00
C VAL A 24 -2.44 24.32 27.29
N SER A 25 -3.09 23.17 27.28
CA SER A 25 -2.43 21.87 27.31
C SER A 25 -2.87 21.03 26.13
N GLU A 26 -1.96 20.27 25.56
CA GLU A 26 -2.22 19.40 24.40
C GLU A 26 -1.99 17.94 24.81
N GLN A 27 -2.85 17.05 24.31
CA GLN A 27 -2.76 15.61 24.51
C GLN A 27 -2.81 14.91 23.18
N LEU A 28 -2.03 13.84 23.01
CA LEU A 28 -2.12 12.97 21.84
C LEU A 28 -3.24 11.95 22.03
N GLU A 29 -4.12 11.86 21.04
CA GLU A 29 -5.19 10.87 20.97
C GLU A 29 -5.01 10.00 19.73
N ILE A 30 -5.29 8.70 19.85
CA ILE A 30 -5.24 7.75 18.73
C ILE A 30 -6.66 7.36 18.33
N ILE A 31 -6.98 7.56 17.05
CA ILE A 31 -8.23 7.04 16.48
C ILE A 31 -7.92 5.68 15.87
N PRO A 32 -8.49 4.58 16.41
CA PRO A 32 -8.25 3.25 15.87
C PRO A 32 -8.65 3.11 14.42
N ALA A 33 -7.92 2.28 13.67
CA ALA A 33 -8.24 1.98 12.28
C ALA A 33 -9.68 1.45 12.15
N LYS A 34 -10.41 1.96 11.17
CA LYS A 34 -11.79 1.55 10.86
C LYS A 34 -11.84 0.83 9.54
N ILE A 35 -12.49 -0.35 9.52
CA ILE A 35 -12.80 -1.08 8.31
C ILE A 35 -14.25 -0.81 7.94
N GLN A 36 -14.51 -0.58 6.65
CA GLN A 36 -15.84 -0.36 6.11
C GLN A 36 -16.05 -1.14 4.82
N VAL A 37 -17.28 -1.51 4.53
CA VAL A 37 -17.69 -2.13 3.27
C VAL A 37 -18.23 -1.05 2.35
N ILE A 38 -17.59 -0.89 1.18
CA ILE A 38 -18.06 -0.01 0.12
C ILE A 38 -19.00 -0.84 -0.79
N ARG A 39 -20.25 -0.47 -0.86
CA ARG A 39 -21.27 -1.15 -1.68
C ARG A 39 -21.49 -0.40 -2.98
N HIS A 40 -21.03 -0.96 -4.10
CA HIS A 40 -21.27 -0.41 -5.44
C HIS A 40 -22.61 -0.96 -5.98
N ILE A 41 -23.58 -0.07 -6.19
CA ILE A 41 -24.89 -0.43 -6.75
C ILE A 41 -24.93 0.05 -8.20
N ARG A 42 -25.16 -0.86 -9.14
CA ARG A 42 -25.25 -0.59 -10.57
C ARG A 42 -26.60 -1.11 -11.07
N PRO A 43 -27.62 -0.25 -11.21
CA PRO A 43 -28.91 -0.63 -11.76
C PRO A 43 -28.76 -1.18 -13.18
N LYS A 44 -29.62 -2.15 -13.49
CA LYS A 44 -29.74 -2.74 -14.83
C LYS A 44 -31.03 -2.26 -15.46
N TYR A 45 -30.96 -1.90 -16.74
CA TYR A 45 -32.07 -1.41 -17.51
C TYR A 45 -32.27 -2.29 -18.75
N ALA A 46 -33.51 -2.67 -19.03
CA ALA A 46 -33.93 -3.39 -20.25
C ALA A 46 -35.18 -2.75 -20.82
N CYS A 47 -35.32 -2.76 -22.14
CA CYS A 47 -36.58 -2.38 -22.77
C CYS A 47 -37.62 -3.48 -22.56
N ARG A 48 -38.81 -3.12 -22.09
CA ARG A 48 -39.92 -4.07 -21.94
C ARG A 48 -40.75 -4.24 -23.19
N ASN A 49 -40.57 -3.38 -24.19
CA ASN A 49 -41.39 -3.34 -25.38
C ASN A 49 -40.79 -4.17 -26.53
N CYS A 50 -39.49 -3.99 -26.80
CA CYS A 50 -38.79 -4.70 -27.87
C CYS A 50 -37.79 -5.77 -27.39
N GLU A 51 -37.64 -5.93 -26.08
CA GLU A 51 -36.69 -6.87 -25.45
C GLU A 51 -35.26 -6.78 -25.99
N GLY A 52 -34.90 -5.65 -26.66
CA GLY A 52 -33.59 -5.41 -27.28
C GLY A 52 -33.40 -6.07 -28.66
N VAL A 53 -34.47 -6.45 -29.35
CA VAL A 53 -34.37 -7.10 -30.66
C VAL A 53 -34.27 -6.13 -31.82
N GLU A 54 -34.58 -4.83 -31.64
CA GLU A 54 -34.63 -3.82 -32.71
C GLU A 54 -33.31 -3.10 -32.95
N ASP A 55 -32.30 -3.25 -32.06
CA ASP A 55 -30.98 -2.72 -32.28
C ASP A 55 -29.92 -3.81 -32.04
N ASN A 56 -28.72 -3.64 -32.66
CA ASN A 56 -27.58 -4.54 -32.47
C ASN A 56 -26.87 -4.31 -31.13
N GLY A 57 -27.48 -3.56 -30.22
CA GLY A 57 -26.94 -3.26 -28.90
C GLY A 57 -27.22 -4.33 -27.87
N PRO A 58 -26.66 -4.24 -26.67
CA PRO A 58 -26.93 -5.19 -25.59
C PRO A 58 -28.37 -5.04 -25.08
N THR A 59 -29.08 -6.17 -24.96
CA THR A 59 -30.47 -6.24 -24.42
C THR A 59 -30.58 -5.66 -23.01
N VAL A 60 -29.50 -5.69 -22.23
CA VAL A 60 -29.45 -5.12 -20.88
C VAL A 60 -28.35 -4.04 -20.83
N ARG A 61 -28.72 -2.84 -20.44
CA ARG A 61 -27.81 -1.71 -20.23
C ARG A 61 -27.49 -1.55 -18.75
N ILE A 62 -26.20 -1.45 -18.44
CA ILE A 62 -25.68 -1.28 -17.07
C ILE A 62 -24.44 -0.39 -17.11
N ALA A 63 -24.24 0.45 -16.10
CA ALA A 63 -23.05 1.25 -15.99
C ALA A 63 -21.77 0.40 -15.94
N PRO A 64 -20.62 0.86 -16.46
CA PRO A 64 -19.36 0.12 -16.37
C PRO A 64 -18.98 -0.14 -14.91
N VAL A 65 -18.18 -1.18 -14.70
CA VAL A 65 -17.59 -1.45 -13.37
C VAL A 65 -16.58 -0.38 -13.06
N PRO A 66 -16.54 0.19 -11.83
CA PRO A 66 -15.46 1.07 -11.42
C PRO A 66 -14.09 0.41 -11.63
N ALA A 67 -13.09 1.23 -11.99
CA ALA A 67 -11.73 0.73 -12.18
C ALA A 67 -11.19 0.10 -10.89
N GLN A 68 -10.53 -1.06 -11.02
CA GLN A 68 -9.96 -1.82 -9.92
C GLN A 68 -8.50 -2.16 -10.24
N ILE A 69 -7.61 -2.04 -9.25
CA ILE A 69 -6.21 -2.49 -9.39
C ILE A 69 -6.18 -4.00 -9.64
N ILE A 70 -6.97 -4.76 -8.88
CA ILE A 70 -7.14 -6.20 -9.05
C ILE A 70 -8.57 -6.47 -9.50
N GLN A 71 -8.75 -6.94 -10.71
CA GLN A 71 -10.05 -7.22 -11.28
C GLN A 71 -10.86 -8.23 -10.44
N LYS A 72 -12.15 -7.95 -10.25
CA LYS A 72 -13.07 -8.79 -9.47
C LYS A 72 -12.64 -9.03 -8.01
N SER A 73 -11.76 -8.21 -7.46
CA SER A 73 -11.35 -8.28 -6.06
C SER A 73 -12.27 -7.43 -5.17
N ILE A 74 -12.36 -7.82 -3.90
CA ILE A 74 -12.98 -7.00 -2.85
C ILE A 74 -12.02 -5.93 -2.32
N ALA A 75 -10.73 -5.98 -2.70
CA ALA A 75 -9.72 -5.05 -2.23
C ALA A 75 -9.84 -3.71 -2.94
N THR A 76 -10.02 -2.65 -2.16
CA THR A 76 -9.83 -1.27 -2.63
C THR A 76 -8.36 -0.92 -2.72
N PRO A 77 -7.96 0.12 -3.49
CA PRO A 77 -6.58 0.61 -3.48
C PRO A 77 -6.06 0.93 -2.07
N GLY A 78 -6.89 1.53 -1.22
CA GLY A 78 -6.54 1.84 0.17
C GLY A 78 -6.26 0.60 1.02
N LEU A 79 -7.05 -0.49 0.87
CA LEU A 79 -6.80 -1.74 1.56
C LEU A 79 -5.50 -2.40 1.08
N LEU A 80 -5.23 -2.39 -0.23
CA LEU A 80 -3.97 -2.89 -0.78
C LEU A 80 -2.77 -2.10 -0.25
N ALA A 81 -2.85 -0.76 -0.26
CA ALA A 81 -1.80 0.10 0.28
C ALA A 81 -1.53 -0.20 1.76
N HIS A 82 -2.58 -0.32 2.59
CA HIS A 82 -2.44 -0.66 4.01
C HIS A 82 -1.73 -2.01 4.23
N ILE A 83 -2.13 -3.05 3.49
CA ILE A 83 -1.54 -4.39 3.60
C ILE A 83 -0.06 -4.38 3.19
N LEU A 84 0.27 -3.69 2.09
CA LEU A 84 1.63 -3.64 1.55
C LEU A 84 2.54 -2.79 2.44
N THR A 85 2.09 -1.62 2.89
CA THR A 85 2.82 -0.78 3.86
C THR A 85 3.09 -1.57 5.13
N GLY A 86 2.07 -2.20 5.71
CA GLY A 86 2.23 -3.05 6.89
C GLY A 86 3.26 -4.16 6.69
N LYS A 87 3.30 -4.78 5.49
CA LYS A 87 4.24 -5.88 5.20
C LYS A 87 5.67 -5.39 4.96
N PHE A 88 5.87 -4.34 4.15
CA PHE A 88 7.18 -3.98 3.61
C PHE A 88 7.82 -2.76 4.32
N ILE A 89 7.03 -1.89 4.92
CA ILE A 89 7.51 -0.72 5.67
C ILE A 89 7.51 -1.00 7.18
N ASP A 90 6.37 -1.51 7.71
CA ASP A 90 6.20 -1.75 9.15
C ASP A 90 6.67 -3.15 9.57
N HIS A 91 7.23 -3.94 8.66
CA HIS A 91 7.72 -5.30 8.89
C HIS A 91 6.71 -6.24 9.55
N THR A 92 5.41 -6.02 9.34
CA THR A 92 4.33 -6.84 9.90
C THR A 92 3.98 -7.99 8.94
N PRO A 93 4.34 -9.24 9.25
CA PRO A 93 4.06 -10.38 8.38
C PRO A 93 2.56 -10.59 8.16
N PHE A 94 2.16 -11.15 7.01
CA PHE A 94 0.75 -11.39 6.69
C PHE A 94 -0.01 -12.20 7.75
N TYR A 95 0.65 -13.15 8.43
CA TYR A 95 0.00 -13.92 9.49
C TYR A 95 -0.37 -13.06 10.73
N ARG A 96 0.40 -11.99 11.00
CA ARG A 96 0.06 -11.01 12.05
C ARG A 96 -1.06 -10.08 11.59
N GLN A 97 -1.02 -9.63 10.35
CA GLN A 97 -2.08 -8.82 9.75
C GLN A 97 -3.42 -9.59 9.71
N GLU A 98 -3.41 -10.89 9.37
CA GLU A 98 -4.57 -11.77 9.44
C GLU A 98 -5.22 -11.74 10.84
N LYS A 99 -4.40 -11.84 11.90
CA LYS A 99 -4.89 -11.73 13.28
C LYS A 99 -5.37 -10.32 13.65
N GLN A 100 -4.78 -9.26 13.07
CA GLN A 100 -5.23 -7.89 13.26
C GLN A 100 -6.61 -7.69 12.62
N PHE A 101 -6.81 -8.13 11.38
CA PHE A 101 -8.10 -8.08 10.69
C PHE A 101 -9.17 -8.88 11.45
N LEU A 102 -8.84 -10.07 11.94
CA LEU A 102 -9.77 -10.88 12.72
C LEU A 102 -10.25 -10.16 14.00
N ARG A 103 -9.37 -9.44 14.72
CA ARG A 103 -9.77 -8.62 15.87
C ARG A 103 -10.70 -7.48 15.51
N LEU A 104 -10.66 -7.01 14.27
CA LEU A 104 -11.57 -6.00 13.72
C LEU A 104 -12.84 -6.61 13.11
N GLY A 105 -13.05 -7.94 13.29
CA GLY A 105 -14.23 -8.66 12.80
C GLY A 105 -14.19 -9.01 11.31
N VAL A 106 -13.01 -8.98 10.67
CA VAL A 106 -12.85 -9.30 9.24
C VAL A 106 -11.96 -10.52 9.06
N GLU A 107 -12.48 -11.55 8.42
CA GLU A 107 -11.71 -12.73 8.01
C GLU A 107 -11.01 -12.45 6.68
N LEU A 108 -9.71 -12.17 6.73
CA LEU A 108 -8.86 -11.97 5.57
C LEU A 108 -7.62 -12.86 5.67
N SER A 109 -7.59 -13.93 4.88
CA SER A 109 -6.51 -14.91 4.97
C SER A 109 -5.17 -14.38 4.47
N ARG A 110 -4.07 -14.80 5.11
CA ARG A 110 -2.70 -14.51 4.67
C ARG A 110 -2.44 -14.94 3.22
N THR A 111 -3.08 -16.03 2.75
CA THR A 111 -2.99 -16.51 1.36
C THR A 111 -3.59 -15.49 0.40
N THR A 112 -4.72 -14.91 0.74
CA THR A 112 -5.36 -13.84 -0.06
C THR A 112 -4.49 -12.60 -0.12
N MET A 113 -3.95 -12.16 1.02
CA MET A 113 -3.03 -11.00 1.07
C MET A 113 -1.77 -11.24 0.25
N CYS A 114 -1.20 -12.45 0.29
CA CYS A 114 -0.04 -12.83 -0.53
C CYS A 114 -0.36 -12.76 -2.03
N LYS A 115 -1.50 -13.30 -2.47
CA LYS A 115 -1.95 -13.22 -3.87
C LYS A 115 -2.15 -11.77 -4.32
N TRP A 116 -2.76 -10.95 -3.48
CA TRP A 116 -2.95 -9.52 -3.77
C TRP A 116 -1.61 -8.78 -3.87
N ALA A 117 -0.65 -9.09 -3.01
CA ALA A 117 0.69 -8.50 -3.10
C ALA A 117 1.35 -8.82 -4.45
N MET A 118 1.32 -10.09 -4.89
CA MET A 118 1.87 -10.49 -6.18
C MET A 118 1.15 -9.82 -7.37
N GLN A 119 -0.19 -9.75 -7.33
CA GLN A 119 -0.97 -9.12 -8.39
C GLN A 119 -0.72 -7.59 -8.44
N THR A 120 -0.62 -6.94 -7.28
CA THR A 120 -0.30 -5.50 -7.22
C THR A 120 1.12 -5.24 -7.74
N ALA A 121 2.10 -6.08 -7.40
CA ALA A 121 3.46 -5.97 -7.92
C ALA A 121 3.48 -6.07 -9.46
N ALA A 122 2.69 -6.97 -10.05
CA ALA A 122 2.57 -7.09 -11.50
C ALA A 122 2.00 -5.82 -12.15
N VAL A 123 0.99 -5.21 -11.54
CA VAL A 123 0.39 -3.95 -12.02
C VAL A 123 1.35 -2.76 -11.87
N CYS A 124 2.19 -2.78 -10.82
CA CYS A 124 3.20 -1.75 -10.59
C CYS A 124 4.49 -1.89 -11.43
N ARG A 125 4.59 -2.92 -12.27
CA ARG A 125 5.79 -3.14 -13.10
C ARG A 125 6.20 -1.93 -13.96
N PRO A 126 5.29 -1.19 -14.62
CA PRO A 126 5.68 0.01 -15.37
C PRO A 126 6.35 1.07 -14.50
N LEU A 127 5.85 1.26 -13.26
CA LEU A 127 6.46 2.18 -12.30
C LEU A 127 7.85 1.71 -11.87
N LEU A 128 8.03 0.40 -11.65
CA LEU A 128 9.34 -0.17 -11.33
C LEU A 128 10.33 0.07 -12.47
N ASN A 129 9.91 -0.11 -13.74
CA ASN A 129 10.77 0.16 -14.91
C ASN A 129 11.23 1.64 -14.94
N LEU A 130 10.33 2.59 -14.70
CA LEU A 130 10.69 4.01 -14.59
C LEU A 130 11.67 4.29 -13.44
N LEU A 131 11.55 3.60 -12.32
CA LEU A 131 12.50 3.72 -11.21
C LEU A 131 13.87 3.11 -11.58
N ILE A 132 13.92 2.03 -12.35
CA ILE A 132 15.17 1.46 -12.88
C ILE A 132 15.83 2.46 -13.83
N ASP A 133 15.07 3.05 -14.76
CA ASP A 133 15.57 4.07 -15.67
C ASP A 133 16.17 5.26 -14.89
N GLU A 134 15.48 5.68 -13.81
CA GLU A 134 15.97 6.76 -12.93
C GLU A 134 17.26 6.37 -12.17
N VAL A 135 17.43 5.11 -11.79
CA VAL A 135 18.69 4.61 -11.21
C VAL A 135 19.80 4.67 -12.23
N LEU A 136 19.55 4.16 -13.44
CA LEU A 136 20.54 4.10 -14.54
C LEU A 136 20.89 5.49 -15.11
N ALA A 137 20.05 6.50 -14.93
CA ALA A 137 20.36 7.89 -15.29
C ALA A 137 21.31 8.59 -14.30
N GLY A 138 21.74 7.92 -13.24
CA GLY A 138 22.72 8.45 -12.29
C GLY A 138 24.14 8.43 -12.84
N THR A 139 25.05 9.22 -12.24
CA THR A 139 26.47 9.24 -12.63
C THR A 139 27.28 8.13 -11.98
N TYR A 140 26.79 7.57 -10.87
CA TYR A 140 27.40 6.42 -10.19
C TYR A 140 26.39 5.63 -9.42
N LEU A 141 26.63 4.34 -9.25
CA LEU A 141 25.75 3.40 -8.57
C LEU A 141 26.50 2.71 -7.43
N ASN A 142 25.80 2.50 -6.32
CA ASN A 142 26.23 1.58 -5.27
C ASN A 142 25.48 0.27 -5.45
N ILE A 143 26.20 -0.83 -5.55
CA ILE A 143 25.65 -2.17 -5.75
C ILE A 143 26.20 -3.08 -4.68
N ASP A 144 25.30 -3.82 -4.02
CA ASP A 144 25.68 -4.78 -2.98
C ASP A 144 24.66 -5.93 -2.98
N GLU A 145 25.01 -7.06 -2.38
CA GLU A 145 24.12 -8.20 -2.23
C GLU A 145 24.17 -8.78 -0.83
N THR A 146 23.05 -9.32 -0.38
CA THR A 146 22.95 -10.08 0.86
C THR A 146 22.39 -11.47 0.62
N THR A 147 22.81 -12.44 1.42
CA THR A 147 22.31 -13.81 1.31
C THR A 147 20.86 -13.90 1.78
N LEU A 148 20.08 -14.69 1.06
CA LEU A 148 18.68 -14.99 1.36
C LEU A 148 18.48 -16.51 1.28
N GLN A 149 17.79 -17.09 2.27
CA GLN A 149 17.38 -18.49 2.21
C GLN A 149 15.94 -18.58 1.69
N VAL A 150 15.73 -19.36 0.63
CA VAL A 150 14.41 -19.65 0.07
C VAL A 150 14.15 -21.15 0.23
N LEU A 151 13.17 -21.49 1.08
CA LEU A 151 12.89 -22.88 1.44
C LEU A 151 12.23 -23.70 0.32
N GLN A 152 11.55 -23.04 -0.61
CA GLN A 152 10.84 -23.69 -1.73
C GLN A 152 11.20 -23.00 -3.04
N GLU A 153 12.37 -23.31 -3.56
CA GLU A 153 12.86 -22.80 -4.83
C GLU A 153 12.92 -23.98 -5.84
N PRO A 154 12.29 -23.85 -7.01
CA PRO A 154 12.25 -24.93 -7.97
C PRO A 154 13.64 -25.42 -8.36
N GLY A 155 13.90 -26.74 -8.23
CA GLY A 155 15.16 -27.38 -8.62
C GLY A 155 16.36 -27.07 -7.73
N ARG A 156 16.15 -26.51 -6.52
CA ARG A 156 17.24 -26.20 -5.58
C ARG A 156 16.98 -26.76 -4.18
N ASP A 157 18.05 -27.14 -3.51
CA ASP A 157 18.00 -27.60 -2.13
C ASP A 157 17.66 -26.40 -1.19
N PRO A 158 16.80 -26.59 -0.16
CA PRO A 158 16.42 -25.53 0.79
C PRO A 158 17.59 -24.89 1.55
N THR A 159 18.74 -25.56 1.63
CA THR A 159 19.97 -25.05 2.26
C THR A 159 20.79 -24.17 1.33
N THR A 160 20.49 -24.17 0.03
CA THR A 160 21.21 -23.37 -0.96
C THR A 160 20.89 -21.89 -0.76
N LYS A 161 21.94 -21.07 -0.77
CA LYS A 161 21.80 -19.61 -0.63
C LYS A 161 21.36 -18.99 -1.95
N SER A 162 20.36 -18.13 -1.88
CA SER A 162 19.99 -17.15 -2.92
C SER A 162 20.37 -15.76 -2.44
N TYR A 163 20.15 -14.74 -3.23
CA TYR A 163 20.67 -13.41 -2.96
C TYR A 163 19.61 -12.35 -3.23
N MET A 164 19.61 -11.32 -2.39
CA MET A 164 18.91 -10.07 -2.62
C MET A 164 19.96 -9.02 -3.00
N TRP A 165 19.91 -8.57 -4.23
CA TRP A 165 20.75 -7.51 -4.76
C TRP A 165 20.10 -6.15 -4.50
N VAL A 166 20.90 -5.16 -4.18
CA VAL A 166 20.49 -3.78 -3.99
C VAL A 166 21.24 -2.92 -4.99
N PHE A 167 20.50 -2.19 -5.79
CA PHE A 167 21.02 -1.20 -6.72
C PHE A 167 20.56 0.18 -6.24
N ARG A 168 21.49 1.04 -5.91
CA ARG A 168 21.19 2.37 -5.37
C ARG A 168 21.83 3.44 -6.26
N ARG A 169 21.00 4.41 -6.71
CA ARG A 169 21.52 5.65 -7.30
C ARG A 169 22.34 6.38 -6.25
N GLY A 170 23.57 6.77 -6.61
CA GLY A 170 24.50 7.39 -5.67
C GLY A 170 24.19 8.84 -5.32
N ASP A 171 23.36 9.52 -6.11
CA ASP A 171 22.96 10.91 -5.90
C ASP A 171 22.18 11.07 -4.58
N PRO A 172 22.70 11.85 -3.61
CA PRO A 172 22.01 12.03 -2.31
C PRO A 172 20.66 12.76 -2.41
N GLU A 173 20.49 13.63 -3.42
CA GLU A 173 19.27 14.42 -3.58
C GLU A 173 18.15 13.63 -4.24
N LYS A 174 18.49 12.54 -4.93
CA LYS A 174 17.53 11.65 -5.61
C LYS A 174 17.77 10.19 -5.25
N PRO A 175 17.58 9.79 -3.99
CA PRO A 175 17.85 8.42 -3.58
C PRO A 175 16.79 7.48 -4.17
N VAL A 176 17.21 6.60 -5.08
CA VAL A 176 16.37 5.50 -5.60
C VAL A 176 17.08 4.19 -5.29
N LEU A 177 16.34 3.25 -4.70
CA LEU A 177 16.82 1.92 -4.39
C LEU A 177 15.95 0.88 -5.09
N ILE A 178 16.61 -0.06 -5.76
CA ILE A 178 15.98 -1.21 -6.40
C ILE A 178 16.49 -2.48 -5.72
N TYR A 179 15.57 -3.34 -5.31
CA TYR A 179 15.87 -4.66 -4.79
C TYR A 179 15.52 -5.71 -5.84
N GLN A 180 16.48 -6.59 -6.15
CA GLN A 180 16.25 -7.71 -7.07
C GLN A 180 16.68 -9.03 -6.43
N TYR A 181 15.81 -10.03 -6.53
CA TYR A 181 16.10 -11.37 -6.13
C TYR A 181 16.80 -12.15 -7.25
N HIS A 182 17.90 -12.83 -6.91
CA HIS A 182 18.60 -13.72 -7.81
C HIS A 182 19.06 -14.99 -7.09
N THR A 183 19.14 -16.09 -7.83
CA THR A 183 19.62 -17.38 -7.34
C THR A 183 21.14 -17.47 -7.25
N THR A 184 21.84 -16.46 -7.76
CA THR A 184 23.31 -16.46 -7.89
C THR A 184 23.93 -15.13 -7.44
N ARG A 185 25.21 -15.20 -7.07
CA ARG A 185 26.12 -14.08 -6.79
C ARG A 185 27.01 -13.75 -8.00
N SER A 186 26.61 -14.18 -9.20
CA SER A 186 27.43 -13.91 -10.39
C SER A 186 27.48 -12.43 -10.73
N GLY A 187 28.63 -11.95 -11.19
CA GLY A 187 28.75 -10.60 -11.75
C GLY A 187 27.87 -10.36 -12.99
N ASP A 188 27.31 -11.42 -13.59
CA ASP A 188 26.37 -11.29 -14.71
C ASP A 188 25.08 -10.60 -14.29
N VAL A 189 24.64 -10.76 -13.04
CA VAL A 189 23.49 -10.02 -12.47
C VAL A 189 23.71 -8.51 -12.58
N VAL A 190 24.91 -8.07 -12.22
CA VAL A 190 25.28 -6.65 -12.31
C VAL A 190 25.36 -6.20 -13.76
N ARG A 191 25.98 -6.98 -14.64
CA ARG A 191 26.08 -6.65 -16.08
C ARG A 191 24.71 -6.56 -16.74
N GLU A 192 23.81 -7.51 -16.41
CA GLU A 192 22.44 -7.52 -16.93
C GLU A 192 21.65 -6.29 -16.45
N PHE A 193 21.81 -5.88 -15.19
CA PHE A 193 21.14 -4.70 -14.65
C PHE A 193 21.67 -3.40 -15.28
N LEU A 194 22.99 -3.28 -15.41
CA LEU A 194 23.64 -2.07 -15.91
C LEU A 194 23.40 -1.86 -17.40
N GLY A 195 23.32 -2.95 -18.20
CA GLY A 195 23.20 -2.82 -19.66
C GLY A 195 24.28 -1.92 -20.24
N ASP A 196 23.85 -0.84 -20.89
CA ASP A 196 24.70 0.18 -21.54
C ASP A 196 25.02 1.38 -20.60
N PHE A 197 25.03 1.20 -19.27
CA PHE A 197 25.34 2.24 -18.31
C PHE A 197 26.78 2.76 -18.51
N GLU A 198 26.94 4.07 -18.73
CA GLU A 198 28.22 4.75 -19.01
C GLU A 198 28.68 5.64 -17.85
N GLY A 199 28.24 5.40 -16.62
CA GLY A 199 28.59 6.18 -15.42
C GLY A 199 29.94 5.88 -14.79
#